data_521e1826357ec6f33007916acd272bab
#
_entry.id   521e1826357ec6f33007916acd272bab
#
_cell.length_a   1.000
_cell.length_b   1.000
_cell.length_c   1.000
_cell.angle_alpha   90.00
_cell.angle_beta   90.00
_cell.angle_gamma   90.00
#
_symmetry.space_group_name_H-M   'P 1'
#
loop_
_entity.id
_entity.type
_entity.pdbx_description
1 polymer ?
#
loop_
_entity_poly.entity_id
_entity_poly.type
_entity_poly.pdbx_seq_one_letter_code
_entity_poly.pdbx_strand_id
1 'polypeptide(L)'
;CTDITGFGLLGHCVEMASASGVTFELKVNDIAYFQDAVEYAKMGLVPAGTYKNRGYSIGSVDAQGIEEFYLDLLYDPQTSGGLLLSVAREDLGTLLSELKASGIDTAVSVIGSVAPESDKLIRLLK
;
A
#
# COMPACT_ATOMS: atom_id res chain seq x y z
N CYS A 1 1.73 -10.61 -7.34
CA CYS A 1 1.99 -9.30 -7.96
C CYS A 1 0.69 -8.69 -8.45
N THR A 2 0.52 -7.40 -8.23
CA THR A 2 -0.56 -6.60 -8.81
C THR A 2 -0.06 -5.20 -9.14
N ASP A 3 -0.67 -4.53 -10.10
CA ASP A 3 -0.50 -3.11 -10.35
C ASP A 3 -1.46 -2.30 -9.47
N ILE A 4 -1.01 -1.15 -9.02
CA ILE A 4 -1.82 -0.24 -8.19
C ILE A 4 -2.54 0.73 -9.12
N THR A 5 -3.87 0.65 -9.12
CA THR A 5 -4.73 1.44 -9.98
C THR A 5 -5.88 2.09 -9.21
N GLY A 6 -7.08 2.11 -9.74
CA GLY A 6 -8.22 2.88 -9.25
C GLY A 6 -8.72 2.57 -7.83
N PHE A 7 -8.41 1.42 -7.25
CA PHE A 7 -8.77 1.08 -5.87
C PHE A 7 -7.77 1.58 -4.81
N GLY A 8 -6.66 2.18 -5.26
CA GLY A 8 -5.59 2.60 -4.37
C GLY A 8 -4.77 1.43 -3.82
N LEU A 9 -3.71 1.73 -3.08
CA LEU A 9 -2.84 0.69 -2.53
C LEU A 9 -3.62 -0.28 -1.61
N LEU A 10 -4.41 0.25 -0.67
CA LEU A 10 -5.13 -0.59 0.29
C LEU A 10 -6.21 -1.45 -0.37
N GLY A 11 -6.91 -0.96 -1.38
CA GLY A 11 -7.88 -1.76 -2.12
C GLY A 11 -7.23 -2.98 -2.76
N HIS A 12 -6.12 -2.79 -3.47
CA HIS A 12 -5.38 -3.90 -4.10
C HIS A 12 -4.69 -4.82 -3.09
N CYS A 13 -4.20 -4.28 -1.96
CA CYS A 13 -3.69 -5.11 -0.87
C CYS A 13 -4.78 -6.02 -0.29
N VAL A 14 -5.99 -5.50 -0.08
CA VAL A 14 -7.13 -6.29 0.42
C VAL A 14 -7.50 -7.41 -0.55
N GLU A 15 -7.55 -7.13 -1.86
CA GLU A 15 -7.80 -8.15 -2.88
C GLU A 15 -6.73 -9.24 -2.85
N MET A 16 -5.45 -8.86 -2.83
CA MET A 16 -4.32 -9.79 -2.81
C MET A 16 -4.28 -10.64 -1.54
N ALA A 17 -4.47 -10.02 -0.38
CA ALA A 17 -4.47 -10.71 0.91
C ALA A 17 -5.64 -11.69 1.02
N SER A 18 -6.85 -11.27 0.64
CA SER A 18 -8.05 -12.11 0.65
C SER A 18 -7.91 -13.32 -0.27
N ALA A 19 -7.43 -13.12 -1.50
CA ALA A 19 -7.24 -14.22 -2.45
C ALA A 19 -6.18 -15.22 -2.02
N SER A 20 -5.26 -14.81 -1.14
CA SER A 20 -4.14 -15.64 -0.67
C SER A 20 -4.36 -16.23 0.73
N GLY A 21 -5.43 -15.86 1.45
CA GLY A 21 -5.70 -16.30 2.82
C GLY A 21 -4.61 -15.86 3.81
N VAL A 22 -4.20 -14.59 3.72
CA VAL A 22 -3.11 -14.03 4.53
C VAL A 22 -3.45 -12.63 5.04
N THR A 23 -2.65 -12.12 5.97
CA THR A 23 -2.69 -10.73 6.42
C THR A 23 -1.43 -10.00 5.93
N PHE A 24 -1.59 -8.78 5.41
CA PHE A 24 -0.47 -7.89 5.11
C PHE A 24 -0.27 -6.90 6.25
N GLU A 25 0.96 -6.81 6.75
CA GLU A 25 1.40 -5.82 7.72
C GLU A 25 2.21 -4.74 6.99
N LEU A 26 1.64 -3.54 6.86
CA LEU A 26 2.23 -2.46 6.06
C LEU A 26 2.71 -1.32 6.97
N LYS A 27 3.94 -0.89 6.78
CA LYS A 27 4.53 0.26 7.47
C LYS A 27 4.29 1.52 6.66
N VAL A 28 3.42 2.40 7.15
CA VAL A 28 3.03 3.60 6.40
C VAL A 28 4.22 4.54 6.12
N ASN A 29 5.21 4.56 7.00
CA ASN A 29 6.40 5.40 6.83
C ASN A 29 7.41 4.84 5.81
N ASP A 30 7.31 3.57 5.45
CA ASP A 30 8.20 2.93 4.47
C ASP A 30 7.64 3.02 3.03
N ILE A 31 6.41 3.50 2.87
CA ILE A 31 5.77 3.71 1.57
C ILE A 31 6.27 5.04 0.98
N ALA A 32 6.66 5.00 -0.28
CA ALA A 32 7.08 6.20 -0.99
C ALA A 32 5.86 7.03 -1.43
N TYR A 33 5.80 8.28 -1.00
CA TYR A 33 4.77 9.25 -1.37
C TYR A 33 5.38 10.43 -2.12
N PHE A 34 4.62 11.03 -3.03
CA PHE A 34 4.94 12.37 -3.51
C PHE A 34 4.75 13.38 -2.37
N GLN A 35 5.77 14.21 -2.12
CA GLN A 35 5.73 15.16 -1.01
C GLN A 35 4.53 16.11 -1.09
N ASP A 36 4.23 16.61 -2.29
CA ASP A 36 3.08 17.50 -2.49
C ASP A 36 1.74 16.82 -2.21
N ALA A 37 1.62 15.51 -2.53
CA ALA A 37 0.41 14.75 -2.22
C ALA A 37 0.19 14.62 -0.71
N VAL A 38 1.26 14.44 0.06
CA VAL A 38 1.20 14.44 1.54
C VAL A 38 0.66 15.77 2.07
N GLU A 39 1.17 16.89 1.55
CA GLU A 39 0.70 18.22 1.98
C GLU A 39 -0.77 18.47 1.59
N TYR A 40 -1.19 18.06 0.38
CA TYR A 40 -2.59 18.17 -0.04
C TYR A 40 -3.52 17.30 0.79
N ALA A 41 -3.13 16.06 1.10
CA ALA A 41 -3.91 15.17 1.95
C ALA A 41 -4.08 15.74 3.37
N LYS A 42 -3.04 16.32 3.96
CA LYS A 42 -3.11 17.03 5.25
C LYS A 42 -4.09 18.22 5.24
N MET A 43 -4.28 18.85 4.08
CA MET A 43 -5.26 19.91 3.90
C MET A 43 -6.68 19.38 3.57
N GLY A 44 -6.86 18.06 3.46
CA GLY A 44 -8.13 17.44 3.05
C GLY A 44 -8.42 17.54 1.55
N LEU A 45 -7.42 17.87 0.73
CA LEU A 45 -7.54 17.96 -0.72
C LEU A 45 -7.28 16.59 -1.35
N VAL A 46 -8.30 15.76 -1.38
CA VAL A 46 -8.23 14.38 -1.89
C VAL A 46 -9.34 14.11 -2.91
N PRO A 47 -9.12 13.20 -3.89
CA PRO A 47 -10.14 12.86 -4.87
C PRO A 47 -11.38 12.21 -4.22
N ALA A 48 -12.55 12.45 -4.78
CA ALA A 48 -13.80 11.83 -4.30
C ALA A 48 -13.77 10.28 -4.37
N GLY A 49 -12.95 9.72 -5.25
CA GLY A 49 -12.71 8.28 -5.37
C GLY A 49 -12.11 7.66 -4.11
N THR A 50 -11.28 8.40 -3.38
CA THR A 50 -10.65 7.98 -2.11
C THR A 50 -11.70 7.53 -1.10
N TYR A 51 -12.76 8.30 -0.90
CA TYR A 51 -13.84 7.96 0.03
C TYR A 51 -14.63 6.72 -0.39
N LYS A 52 -14.84 6.51 -1.70
CA LYS A 52 -15.49 5.30 -2.23
C LYS A 52 -14.63 4.06 -1.99
N ASN A 53 -13.32 4.15 -2.29
CA ASN A 53 -12.37 3.06 -2.07
C ASN A 53 -12.31 2.69 -0.57
N ARG A 54 -12.22 3.69 0.29
CA ARG A 54 -12.23 3.49 1.74
C ARG A 54 -13.52 2.82 2.21
N GLY A 55 -14.68 3.30 1.80
CA GLY A 55 -15.96 2.71 2.16
C GLY A 55 -16.10 1.23 1.77
N TYR A 56 -15.43 0.82 0.69
CA TYR A 56 -15.44 -0.57 0.22
C TYR A 56 -14.64 -1.52 1.11
N SER A 57 -13.48 -1.12 1.61
CA SER A 57 -12.52 -2.05 2.21
C SER A 57 -12.08 -1.73 3.63
N ILE A 58 -12.50 -0.59 4.22
CA ILE A 58 -12.06 -0.18 5.57
C ILE A 58 -12.41 -1.22 6.65
N GLY A 59 -13.48 -2.00 6.50
CA GLY A 59 -13.84 -3.07 7.40
C GLY A 59 -12.79 -4.18 7.52
N SER A 60 -11.95 -4.36 6.51
CA SER A 60 -10.87 -5.35 6.43
C SER A 60 -9.51 -4.79 6.84
N VAL A 61 -9.43 -3.51 7.21
CA VAL A 61 -8.18 -2.82 7.55
C VAL A 61 -8.17 -2.44 9.03
N ASP A 62 -7.09 -2.79 9.73
CA ASP A 62 -6.75 -2.24 11.03
C ASP A 62 -5.84 -1.02 10.82
N ALA A 63 -6.37 0.15 11.15
CA ALA A 63 -5.67 1.44 10.99
C ALA A 63 -5.54 2.17 12.34
N GLN A 64 -5.53 1.43 13.46
CA GLN A 64 -5.47 2.04 14.78
C GLN A 64 -4.19 2.86 14.96
N GLY A 65 -4.35 4.13 15.33
CA GLY A 65 -3.24 5.04 15.57
C GLY A 65 -2.57 5.61 14.30
N ILE A 66 -3.14 5.36 13.12
CA ILE A 66 -2.69 5.93 11.85
C ILE A 66 -3.43 7.25 11.60
N GLU A 67 -2.68 8.28 11.21
CA GLU A 67 -3.25 9.59 10.90
C GLU A 67 -4.10 9.53 9.64
N GLU A 68 -5.18 10.32 9.61
CA GLU A 68 -6.19 10.32 8.56
C GLU A 68 -5.61 10.56 7.16
N PHE A 69 -4.67 11.49 7.03
CA PHE A 69 -4.06 11.81 5.76
C PHE A 69 -3.29 10.62 5.14
N TYR A 70 -2.75 9.69 5.95
CA TYR A 70 -2.17 8.46 5.42
C TYR A 70 -3.25 7.57 4.80
N LEU A 71 -4.41 7.43 5.46
CA LEU A 71 -5.51 6.66 4.90
C LEU A 71 -5.99 7.26 3.58
N ASP A 72 -6.09 8.57 3.51
CA ASP A 72 -6.46 9.27 2.28
C ASP A 72 -5.48 8.97 1.14
N LEU A 73 -4.17 8.99 1.39
CA LEU A 73 -3.14 8.65 0.41
C LEU A 73 -3.19 7.17 -0.01
N LEU A 74 -3.39 6.28 0.95
CA LEU A 74 -3.38 4.83 0.69
C LEU A 74 -4.63 4.33 -0.04
N TYR A 75 -5.75 5.07 0.04
CA TYR A 75 -6.98 4.84 -0.70
C TYR A 75 -7.11 5.68 -1.97
N ASP A 76 -6.13 6.55 -2.25
CA ASP A 76 -6.16 7.42 -3.42
C ASP A 76 -6.19 6.61 -4.73
N PRO A 77 -7.17 6.86 -5.64
CA PRO A 77 -7.20 6.18 -6.93
C PRO A 77 -6.03 6.61 -7.80
N GLN A 78 -5.23 5.64 -8.24
CA GLN A 78 -4.01 5.87 -9.00
C GLN A 78 -4.19 5.57 -10.49
N THR A 79 -3.61 6.41 -11.36
CA THR A 79 -3.50 6.12 -12.80
C THR A 79 -2.27 5.25 -13.08
N SER A 80 -1.17 5.51 -12.37
CA SER A 80 0.13 4.85 -12.53
C SER A 80 0.79 4.64 -11.18
N GLY A 81 0.17 3.84 -10.33
CA GLY A 81 0.59 3.62 -8.94
C GLY A 81 1.75 2.64 -8.76
N GLY A 82 2.29 2.09 -9.84
CA GLY A 82 3.38 1.13 -9.79
C GLY A 82 2.93 -0.29 -9.48
N LEU A 83 3.88 -1.15 -9.07
CA LEU A 83 3.65 -2.56 -8.79
C LEU A 83 3.78 -2.85 -7.29
N LEU A 84 2.87 -3.67 -6.78
CA LEU A 84 2.98 -4.32 -5.49
C LEU A 84 3.42 -5.77 -5.70
N LEU A 85 4.55 -6.13 -5.10
CA LEU A 85 5.14 -7.47 -5.21
C LEU A 85 5.16 -8.13 -3.82
N SER A 86 4.66 -9.36 -3.73
CA SER A 86 4.90 -10.25 -2.60
C SER A 86 5.99 -11.24 -2.99
N VAL A 87 7.09 -11.24 -2.26
CA VAL A 87 8.32 -11.96 -2.59
C VAL A 87 8.77 -12.80 -1.42
N ALA A 88 9.31 -13.99 -1.67
CA ALA A 88 9.89 -14.81 -0.63
C ALA A 88 11.06 -14.07 0.05
N ARG A 89 11.19 -14.24 1.36
CA ARG A 89 12.19 -13.49 2.16
C ARG A 89 13.63 -13.73 1.66
N GLU A 90 13.93 -14.96 1.24
CA GLU A 90 15.22 -15.35 0.70
C GLU A 90 15.55 -14.68 -0.64
N ASP A 91 14.56 -14.34 -1.44
CA ASP A 91 14.74 -13.72 -2.76
C ASP A 91 14.76 -12.19 -2.73
N LEU A 92 14.33 -11.58 -1.62
CA LEU A 92 14.18 -10.13 -1.50
C LEU A 92 15.48 -9.38 -1.78
N GLY A 93 16.59 -9.84 -1.21
CA GLY A 93 17.89 -9.20 -1.39
C GLY A 93 18.36 -9.21 -2.85
N THR A 94 18.16 -10.33 -3.53
CA THR A 94 18.48 -10.49 -4.95
C THR A 94 17.62 -9.56 -5.80
N LEU A 95 16.31 -9.56 -5.58
CA LEU A 95 15.37 -8.70 -6.32
C LEU A 95 15.73 -7.21 -6.17
N LEU A 96 15.98 -6.73 -4.95
CA LEU A 96 16.36 -5.33 -4.72
C LEU A 96 17.67 -4.95 -5.43
N SER A 97 18.63 -5.86 -5.44
CA SER A 97 19.91 -5.66 -6.13
C SER A 97 19.72 -5.58 -7.65
N GLU A 98 18.92 -6.46 -8.23
CA GLU A 98 18.64 -6.49 -9.67
C GLU A 98 17.83 -5.26 -10.10
N LEU A 99 16.81 -4.85 -9.34
CA LEU A 99 16.05 -3.64 -9.60
C LEU A 99 16.95 -2.39 -9.60
N LYS A 100 17.85 -2.30 -8.63
CA LYS A 100 18.84 -1.20 -8.59
C LYS A 100 19.80 -1.24 -9.78
N ALA A 101 20.27 -2.43 -10.17
CA ALA A 101 21.19 -2.59 -11.29
C ALA A 101 20.52 -2.33 -12.65
N SER A 102 19.21 -2.53 -12.76
CA SER A 102 18.46 -2.30 -14.01
C SER A 102 18.33 -0.82 -14.40
N GLY A 103 18.65 0.11 -13.50
CA GLY A 103 18.60 1.54 -13.75
C GLY A 103 17.19 2.11 -13.88
N ILE A 104 16.16 1.42 -13.35
CA ILE A 104 14.81 1.99 -13.30
C ILE A 104 14.81 3.26 -12.44
N ASP A 105 14.21 4.31 -12.98
CA ASP A 105 14.06 5.60 -12.31
C ASP A 105 12.68 5.66 -11.60
N THR A 106 12.52 4.81 -10.59
CA THR A 106 11.33 4.81 -9.75
C THR A 106 11.69 4.43 -8.31
N ALA A 107 10.87 4.86 -7.36
CA ALA A 107 11.03 4.48 -5.98
C ALA A 107 10.79 2.97 -5.79
N VAL A 108 11.71 2.32 -5.08
CA VAL A 108 11.59 0.91 -4.68
C VAL A 108 11.75 0.83 -3.17
N SER A 109 10.74 0.33 -2.48
CA SER A 109 10.77 0.19 -1.02
C SER A 109 10.14 -1.11 -0.55
N VAL A 110 10.60 -1.61 0.59
CA VAL A 110 9.99 -2.74 1.30
C VAL A 110 8.97 -2.16 2.27
N ILE A 111 7.71 -2.24 1.90
CA ILE A 111 6.63 -1.55 2.62
C ILE A 111 5.97 -2.38 3.72
N GLY A 112 6.38 -3.64 3.88
CA GLY A 112 5.76 -4.50 4.90
C GLY A 112 6.12 -5.97 4.78
N SER A 113 5.31 -6.79 5.41
CA SER A 113 5.46 -8.25 5.44
C SER A 113 4.10 -8.95 5.32
N VAL A 114 4.17 -10.23 4.95
CA VAL A 114 3.02 -11.13 4.93
C VAL A 114 3.02 -11.96 6.20
N ALA A 115 1.89 -12.01 6.88
CA ALA A 115 1.65 -12.77 8.10
C ALA A 115 0.53 -13.82 7.88
N PRO A 116 0.41 -14.82 8.75
CA PRO A 116 -0.75 -15.72 8.74
C PRO A 116 -2.07 -14.95 8.81
N GLU A 117 -3.11 -15.51 8.20
CA GLU A 117 -4.45 -14.90 8.20
C GLU A 117 -4.93 -14.56 9.61
N SER A 118 -5.52 -13.38 9.76
CA SER A 118 -6.10 -12.90 11.02
C SER A 118 -7.49 -12.30 10.78
N ASP A 119 -8.07 -11.70 11.82
CA ASP A 119 -9.37 -11.01 11.77
C ASP A 119 -9.40 -9.80 10.81
N LYS A 120 -8.23 -9.26 10.47
CA LYS A 120 -8.06 -8.18 9.49
C LYS A 120 -7.12 -8.61 8.38
N LEU A 121 -7.48 -8.30 7.15
CA LEU A 121 -6.64 -8.60 5.99
C LEU A 121 -5.42 -7.69 5.92
N ILE A 122 -5.55 -6.45 6.40
CA ILE A 122 -4.46 -5.46 6.41
C ILE A 122 -4.30 -4.91 7.82
N ARG A 123 -3.06 -4.82 8.29
CA ARG A 123 -2.66 -4.08 9.49
C ARG A 123 -1.69 -2.97 9.11
N LEU A 124 -2.04 -1.74 9.45
CA LEU A 124 -1.16 -0.59 9.24
C LEU A 124 -0.32 -0.34 10.49
N LEU A 125 0.98 -0.17 10.29
CA LEU A 125 1.98 0.09 11.31
C LEU A 125 2.66 1.45 11.02
N LYS A 126 3.13 2.12 12.08
CA LYS A 126 3.98 3.34 11.96
C LYS A 126 5.43 2.99 11.73
#